data_a6234eb9faeb5ac7ba7ea87d7b21d4bd
#
_entry.id   a6234eb9faeb5ac7ba7ea87d7b21d4bd
#
_cell.length_a   1.000
_cell.length_b   1.000
_cell.length_c   1.000
_cell.angle_alpha   90.00
_cell.angle_beta   90.00
_cell.angle_gamma   90.00
#
_symmetry.space_group_name_H-M   'P 1'
#
loop_
_entity.id
_entity.type
_entity.pdbx_description
1 polymer ?
#
loop_
_entity_poly.entity_id
_entity_poly.type
_entity_poly.pdbx_seq_one_letter_code
_entity_poly.pdbx_strand_id
1 'polypeptide(L)'
;MAQRRGPWQVVSRQQVYDNRWIRLTHHEVIDPAGQPGIYGTIHFKNQGIGVVPVDGEMHTYLVGQYRFALDAYSWEIPEGGGLVGTDPQTSAARELAEETGLRAARWQKMVEGELSNSVTDEQFIGFLAWDLEQGAAAPEPSEELQVRRLPLVEAFAMVEAGEIRDALSILTLQAIELLHLKDRLRPLLAT
;
A
#
# COMPACT_ATOMS: atom_id res chain seq x y z
N MET A 1 21.03 -26.65 -15.36
CA MET A 1 21.97 -25.51 -15.51
C MET A 1 21.66 -24.48 -14.45
N ALA A 2 22.67 -23.93 -13.77
CA ALA A 2 22.44 -22.87 -12.77
C ALA A 2 21.84 -21.62 -13.44
N GLN A 3 20.78 -21.07 -12.85
CA GLN A 3 20.10 -19.89 -13.36
C GLN A 3 20.81 -18.63 -12.83
N ARG A 4 21.12 -17.66 -13.69
CA ARG A 4 21.65 -16.36 -13.26
C ARG A 4 20.51 -15.39 -12.95
N ARG A 5 20.66 -14.63 -11.85
CA ARG A 5 19.86 -13.46 -11.47
C ARG A 5 20.80 -12.27 -11.25
N GLY A 6 21.00 -11.44 -12.28
CA GLY A 6 22.02 -10.40 -12.24
C GLY A 6 23.40 -11.00 -11.96
N PRO A 7 24.14 -10.50 -10.93
CA PRO A 7 25.46 -11.03 -10.57
C PRO A 7 25.40 -12.35 -9.77
N TRP A 8 24.22 -12.78 -9.30
CA TRP A 8 24.02 -13.99 -8.50
C TRP A 8 23.84 -15.22 -9.39
N GLN A 9 24.32 -16.38 -8.91
CA GLN A 9 24.06 -17.67 -9.51
C GLN A 9 23.15 -18.48 -8.57
N VAL A 10 21.96 -18.85 -9.03
CA VAL A 10 21.05 -19.72 -8.30
C VAL A 10 21.43 -21.16 -8.55
N VAL A 11 21.89 -21.87 -7.50
CA VAL A 11 22.29 -23.28 -7.54
C VAL A 11 21.07 -24.18 -7.44
N SER A 12 20.22 -23.92 -6.43
CA SER A 12 18.95 -24.62 -6.24
C SER A 12 17.91 -23.69 -5.62
N ARG A 13 16.65 -24.10 -5.69
CA ARG A 13 15.54 -23.40 -5.06
C ARG A 13 14.54 -24.43 -4.46
N GLN A 14 14.00 -24.09 -3.32
CA GLN A 14 12.96 -24.85 -2.64
C GLN A 14 11.84 -23.94 -2.20
N GLN A 15 10.59 -24.24 -2.57
CA GLN A 15 9.43 -23.58 -2.03
C GLN A 15 9.21 -24.09 -0.59
N VAL A 16 9.25 -23.17 0.38
CA VAL A 16 9.15 -23.48 1.80
C VAL A 16 7.72 -23.30 2.32
N TYR A 17 7.03 -22.28 1.81
CA TYR A 17 5.65 -21.96 2.19
C TYR A 17 4.90 -21.35 1.01
N ASP A 18 3.62 -21.67 0.87
CA ASP A 18 2.74 -21.08 -0.15
C ASP A 18 1.30 -21.03 0.38
N ASN A 19 0.68 -19.87 0.25
CA ASN A 19 -0.73 -19.67 0.54
C ASN A 19 -1.36 -18.73 -0.51
N ARG A 20 -2.59 -18.25 -0.30
CA ARG A 20 -3.27 -17.37 -1.27
C ARG A 20 -2.62 -15.98 -1.42
N TRP A 21 -1.79 -15.55 -0.44
CA TRP A 21 -1.19 -14.20 -0.42
C TRP A 21 0.28 -14.17 -0.78
N ILE A 22 1.06 -15.13 -0.25
CA ILE A 22 2.52 -15.12 -0.40
C ILE A 22 3.07 -16.51 -0.75
N ARG A 23 4.30 -16.49 -1.32
CA ARG A 23 5.14 -17.67 -1.49
C ARG A 23 6.53 -17.37 -0.95
N LEU A 24 7.01 -18.19 -0.02
CA LEU A 24 8.39 -18.16 0.48
C LEU A 24 9.24 -19.20 -0.25
N THR A 25 10.35 -18.75 -0.82
CA THR A 25 11.32 -19.60 -1.51
C THR A 25 12.70 -19.44 -0.88
N HIS A 26 13.31 -20.56 -0.54
CA HIS A 26 14.73 -20.66 -0.16
C HIS A 26 15.58 -20.94 -1.42
N HIS A 27 16.69 -20.24 -1.55
CA HIS A 27 17.65 -20.40 -2.62
C HIS A 27 19.04 -20.73 -2.06
N GLU A 28 19.70 -21.75 -2.61
CA GLU A 28 21.13 -21.88 -2.52
C GLU A 28 21.75 -21.05 -3.66
N VAL A 29 22.70 -20.21 -3.36
CA VAL A 29 23.26 -19.26 -4.32
C VAL A 29 24.78 -19.22 -4.27
N ILE A 30 25.39 -18.74 -5.35
CA ILE A 30 26.75 -18.19 -5.34
C ILE A 30 26.62 -16.68 -5.44
N ASP A 31 27.21 -15.97 -4.51
CA ASP A 31 27.18 -14.52 -4.44
C ASP A 31 28.06 -13.85 -5.53
N PRO A 32 28.02 -12.51 -5.67
CA PRO A 32 28.84 -11.81 -6.65
C PRO A 32 30.36 -11.95 -6.42
N ALA A 33 30.78 -12.29 -5.20
CA ALA A 33 32.20 -12.56 -4.87
C ALA A 33 32.63 -14.02 -5.14
N GLY A 34 31.69 -14.86 -5.62
CA GLY A 34 31.94 -16.27 -5.90
C GLY A 34 31.83 -17.19 -4.69
N GLN A 35 31.27 -16.73 -3.56
CA GLN A 35 31.13 -17.52 -2.36
C GLN A 35 29.74 -18.19 -2.30
N PRO A 36 29.64 -19.43 -1.79
CA PRO A 36 28.35 -20.06 -1.52
C PRO A 36 27.59 -19.32 -0.40
N GLY A 37 26.29 -19.20 -0.57
CA GLY A 37 25.40 -18.56 0.39
C GLY A 37 23.95 -18.98 0.19
N ILE A 38 23.07 -18.41 0.99
CA ILE A 38 21.61 -18.63 0.92
C ILE A 38 20.89 -17.32 0.67
N TYR A 39 19.70 -17.38 0.06
CA TYR A 39 18.79 -16.24 -0.11
C TYR A 39 17.34 -16.69 0.08
N GLY A 40 16.63 -16.02 0.99
CA GLY A 40 15.18 -16.20 1.15
C GLY A 40 14.44 -15.11 0.38
N THR A 41 13.44 -15.49 -0.43
CA THR A 41 12.58 -14.50 -1.11
C THR A 41 11.12 -14.75 -0.79
N ILE A 42 10.37 -13.66 -0.56
CA ILE A 42 8.92 -13.68 -0.43
C ILE A 42 8.32 -13.05 -1.68
N HIS A 43 7.52 -13.84 -2.39
CA HIS A 43 6.73 -13.38 -3.54
C HIS A 43 5.33 -13.03 -3.06
N PHE A 44 4.88 -11.79 -3.27
CA PHE A 44 3.52 -11.35 -3.02
C PHE A 44 2.65 -11.61 -4.26
N LYS A 45 1.47 -12.22 -4.06
CA LYS A 45 0.54 -12.55 -5.15
C LYS A 45 -0.39 -11.39 -5.51
N ASN A 46 -0.44 -10.38 -4.63
CA ASN A 46 -1.15 -9.12 -4.81
C ASN A 46 -0.15 -7.96 -4.69
N GLN A 47 -0.54 -6.80 -5.17
CA GLN A 47 0.13 -5.52 -4.90
C GLN A 47 -0.65 -4.75 -3.82
N GLY A 48 0.04 -3.97 -2.99
CA GLY A 48 -0.60 -3.07 -2.04
C GLY A 48 -1.23 -1.89 -2.79
N ILE A 49 -2.49 -1.60 -2.51
CA ILE A 49 -3.22 -0.48 -3.12
C ILE A 49 -3.78 0.37 -2.00
N GLY A 50 -3.44 1.65 -1.98
CA GLY A 50 -3.97 2.60 -1.00
C GLY A 50 -4.58 3.84 -1.66
N VAL A 51 -5.48 4.50 -0.96
CA VAL A 51 -6.13 5.71 -1.43
C VAL A 51 -6.30 6.74 -0.32
N VAL A 52 -5.97 7.99 -0.62
CA VAL A 52 -6.30 9.15 0.22
C VAL A 52 -7.52 9.84 -0.41
N PRO A 53 -8.73 9.61 0.12
CA PRO A 53 -9.90 10.35 -0.31
C PRO A 53 -9.89 11.75 0.30
N VAL A 54 -10.16 12.78 -0.51
CA VAL A 54 -10.24 14.18 -0.05
C VAL A 54 -11.59 14.76 -0.43
N ASP A 55 -12.34 15.25 0.56
CA ASP A 55 -13.63 15.87 0.36
C ASP A 55 -13.53 17.38 0.09
N GLY A 56 -14.69 17.99 -0.23
CA GLY A 56 -14.78 19.43 -0.53
C GLY A 56 -14.40 20.36 0.63
N GLU A 57 -14.32 19.85 1.86
CA GLU A 57 -13.90 20.58 3.05
C GLU A 57 -12.41 20.35 3.39
N MET A 58 -11.66 19.69 2.51
CA MET A 58 -10.25 19.32 2.72
C MET A 58 -10.06 18.37 3.92
N HIS A 59 -11.00 17.46 4.14
CA HIS A 59 -10.86 16.34 5.07
C HIS A 59 -10.52 15.07 4.31
N THR A 60 -9.82 14.18 5.00
CA THR A 60 -9.55 12.80 4.55
C THR A 60 -10.19 11.80 5.50
N TYR A 61 -10.11 10.53 5.14
CA TYR A 61 -10.66 9.42 5.93
C TYR A 61 -9.53 8.43 6.17
N LEU A 62 -9.29 8.12 7.42
CA LEU A 62 -8.38 7.08 7.85
C LEU A 62 -9.16 5.86 8.34
N VAL A 63 -8.55 4.71 8.21
CA VAL A 63 -9.05 3.43 8.70
C VAL A 63 -8.14 2.96 9.82
N GLY A 64 -8.73 2.62 10.96
CA GLY A 64 -8.01 2.08 12.09
C GLY A 64 -8.33 0.61 12.26
N GLN A 65 -7.31 -0.25 12.41
CA GLN A 65 -7.46 -1.67 12.61
C GLN A 65 -6.32 -2.28 13.41
N TYR A 66 -6.56 -3.48 13.94
CA TYR A 66 -5.52 -4.26 14.61
C TYR A 66 -4.75 -5.11 13.60
N ARG A 67 -3.48 -4.82 13.43
CA ARG A 67 -2.61 -5.57 12.51
C ARG A 67 -1.97 -6.76 13.24
N PHE A 68 -2.44 -7.97 12.94
CA PHE A 68 -2.00 -9.21 13.57
C PHE A 68 -0.46 -9.40 13.54
N ALA A 69 0.17 -9.10 12.41
CA ALA A 69 1.62 -9.26 12.27
C ALA A 69 2.44 -8.30 13.14
N LEU A 70 1.88 -7.15 13.51
CA LEU A 70 2.52 -6.12 14.34
C LEU A 70 2.15 -6.23 15.82
N ASP A 71 1.11 -7.03 16.15
CA ASP A 71 0.50 -7.11 17.47
C ASP A 71 0.12 -5.72 18.01
N ALA A 72 -0.41 -4.85 17.13
CA ALA A 72 -0.68 -3.45 17.43
C ALA A 72 -1.83 -2.88 16.60
N TYR A 73 -2.49 -1.86 17.16
CA TYR A 73 -3.46 -1.05 16.43
C TYR A 73 -2.73 -0.07 15.50
N SER A 74 -3.24 0.10 14.29
CA SER A 74 -2.66 0.95 13.25
C SER A 74 -3.71 1.86 12.66
N TRP A 75 -3.36 3.15 12.46
CA TRP A 75 -4.11 4.07 11.62
C TRP A 75 -3.46 4.16 10.25
N GLU A 76 -4.26 4.00 9.22
CA GLU A 76 -3.83 3.87 7.83
C GLU A 76 -4.78 4.62 6.90
N ILE A 77 -4.37 4.87 5.67
CA ILE A 77 -5.32 5.24 4.62
C ILE A 77 -6.16 4.00 4.25
N PRO A 78 -7.35 4.14 3.65
CA PRO A 78 -8.04 3.00 3.05
C PRO A 78 -7.11 2.25 2.10
N GLU A 79 -6.90 0.94 2.36
CA GLU A 79 -5.90 0.16 1.62
C GLU A 79 -6.18 -1.35 1.66
N GLY A 80 -5.76 -2.03 0.59
CA GLY A 80 -5.87 -3.49 0.53
C GLY A 80 -5.12 -4.09 -0.65
N GLY A 81 -5.48 -5.32 -1.00
CA GLY A 81 -4.80 -6.08 -2.05
C GLY A 81 -5.42 -5.92 -3.43
N GLY A 82 -4.64 -5.48 -4.41
CA GLY A 82 -5.00 -5.54 -5.84
C GLY A 82 -4.36 -6.73 -6.53
N LEU A 83 -5.13 -7.47 -7.34
CA LEU A 83 -4.58 -8.56 -8.15
C LEU A 83 -3.58 -8.02 -9.16
N VAL A 84 -2.40 -8.63 -9.21
CA VAL A 84 -1.37 -8.28 -10.21
C VAL A 84 -1.92 -8.48 -11.62
N GLY A 85 -1.78 -7.46 -12.48
CA GLY A 85 -2.29 -7.48 -13.86
C GLY A 85 -3.72 -6.98 -14.03
N THR A 86 -4.40 -6.58 -12.95
CA THR A 86 -5.67 -5.83 -13.01
C THR A 86 -5.38 -4.33 -12.93
N ASP A 87 -6.35 -3.50 -13.33
CA ASP A 87 -6.23 -2.05 -13.18
C ASP A 87 -6.17 -1.67 -11.69
N PRO A 88 -5.08 -1.04 -11.21
CA PRO A 88 -4.91 -0.69 -9.81
C PRO A 88 -5.98 0.29 -9.29
N GLN A 89 -6.47 1.22 -10.13
CA GLN A 89 -7.49 2.17 -9.73
C GLN A 89 -8.83 1.47 -9.42
N THR A 90 -9.16 0.41 -10.17
CA THR A 90 -10.34 -0.41 -9.89
C THR A 90 -10.24 -1.06 -8.51
N SER A 91 -9.05 -1.56 -8.14
CA SER A 91 -8.81 -2.11 -6.79
C SER A 91 -8.90 -1.02 -5.72
N ALA A 92 -8.31 0.15 -5.94
CA ALA A 92 -8.43 1.29 -5.03
C ALA A 92 -9.89 1.72 -4.80
N ALA A 93 -10.69 1.76 -5.86
CA ALA A 93 -12.12 2.11 -5.77
C ALA A 93 -12.93 1.06 -4.98
N ARG A 94 -12.58 -0.21 -5.10
CA ARG A 94 -13.18 -1.30 -4.34
C ARG A 94 -12.85 -1.16 -2.85
N GLU A 95 -11.58 -1.03 -2.49
CA GLU A 95 -11.14 -0.88 -1.09
C GLU A 95 -11.77 0.35 -0.43
N LEU A 96 -11.74 1.50 -1.12
CA LEU A 96 -12.39 2.72 -0.63
C LEU A 96 -13.87 2.50 -0.31
N ALA A 97 -14.60 1.81 -1.20
CA ALA A 97 -16.02 1.55 -1.01
C ALA A 97 -16.29 0.51 0.09
N GLU A 98 -15.49 -0.54 0.18
CA GLU A 98 -15.63 -1.60 1.18
C GLU A 98 -15.35 -1.07 2.59
N GLU A 99 -14.26 -0.37 2.79
CA GLU A 99 -13.83 0.09 4.10
C GLU A 99 -14.56 1.33 4.60
N THR A 100 -14.86 2.30 3.72
CA THR A 100 -15.42 3.60 4.12
C THR A 100 -16.83 3.88 3.61
N GLY A 101 -17.31 3.11 2.65
CA GLY A 101 -18.54 3.39 1.90
C GLY A 101 -18.40 4.51 0.88
N LEU A 102 -17.23 5.13 0.73
CA LEU A 102 -17.02 6.24 -0.19
C LEU A 102 -16.84 5.76 -1.62
N ARG A 103 -17.34 6.54 -2.56
CA ARG A 103 -17.05 6.43 -3.99
C ARG A 103 -16.48 7.75 -4.47
N ALA A 104 -15.50 7.72 -5.36
CA ALA A 104 -14.88 8.91 -5.91
C ALA A 104 -15.06 8.95 -7.43
N ALA A 105 -15.36 10.14 -7.96
CA ALA A 105 -15.49 10.34 -9.40
C ALA A 105 -14.13 10.64 -10.05
N ARG A 106 -13.15 11.14 -9.28
CA ARG A 106 -11.84 11.58 -9.78
C ARG A 106 -10.70 10.93 -9.03
N TRP A 107 -9.65 10.62 -9.78
CA TRP A 107 -8.52 9.83 -9.31
C TRP A 107 -7.21 10.32 -9.88
N GLN A 108 -6.16 10.29 -9.08
CA GLN A 108 -4.79 10.48 -9.54
C GLN A 108 -3.84 9.52 -8.83
N LYS A 109 -3.04 8.79 -9.60
CA LYS A 109 -1.90 8.05 -9.05
C LYS A 109 -0.87 9.02 -8.50
N MET A 110 -0.50 8.86 -7.24
CA MET A 110 0.42 9.74 -6.53
C MET A 110 1.81 9.15 -6.40
N VAL A 111 1.89 7.86 -6.08
CA VAL A 111 3.14 7.16 -5.81
C VAL A 111 3.02 5.70 -6.19
N GLU A 112 4.13 5.11 -6.57
CA GLU A 112 4.30 3.67 -6.70
C GLU A 112 5.71 3.30 -6.25
N GLY A 113 5.90 2.10 -5.77
CA GLY A 113 7.21 1.65 -5.31
C GLY A 113 7.21 0.18 -4.89
N GLU A 114 8.33 -0.21 -4.30
CA GLU A 114 8.59 -1.56 -3.82
C GLU A 114 8.87 -1.53 -2.33
N LEU A 115 8.25 -2.46 -1.60
CA LEU A 115 8.46 -2.61 -0.16
C LEU A 115 9.47 -3.73 0.09
N SER A 116 10.43 -3.47 1.02
CA SER A 116 11.42 -4.46 1.47
C SER A 116 12.12 -5.21 0.31
N ASN A 117 12.52 -4.49 -0.75
CA ASN A 117 13.05 -5.02 -2.01
C ASN A 117 14.33 -5.87 -1.89
N SER A 118 14.92 -5.98 -0.70
CA SER A 118 16.01 -6.92 -0.41
C SER A 118 15.54 -8.36 -0.19
N VAL A 119 14.26 -8.57 0.15
CA VAL A 119 13.71 -9.91 0.49
C VAL A 119 12.35 -10.17 -0.15
N THR A 120 11.63 -9.14 -0.60
CA THR A 120 10.31 -9.27 -1.21
C THR A 120 10.26 -8.64 -2.60
N ASP A 121 9.26 -9.01 -3.38
CA ASP A 121 8.86 -8.35 -4.63
C ASP A 121 7.53 -7.61 -4.47
N GLU A 122 7.17 -7.25 -3.24
CA GLU A 122 5.95 -6.52 -2.94
C GLU A 122 5.98 -5.13 -3.56
N GLN A 123 4.97 -4.85 -4.36
CA GLN A 123 4.76 -3.54 -4.98
C GLN A 123 3.57 -2.85 -4.34
N PHE A 124 3.58 -1.52 -4.36
CA PHE A 124 2.44 -0.73 -3.91
C PHE A 124 2.15 0.44 -4.85
N ILE A 125 0.90 0.88 -4.83
CA ILE A 125 0.44 2.07 -5.56
C ILE A 125 -0.50 2.86 -4.65
N GLY A 126 -0.20 4.15 -4.48
CA GLY A 126 -1.01 5.11 -3.73
C GLY A 126 -1.75 6.08 -4.65
N PHE A 127 -3.02 6.31 -4.37
CA PHE A 127 -3.90 7.20 -5.11
C PHE A 127 -4.38 8.37 -4.25
N LEU A 128 -4.66 9.49 -4.89
CA LEU A 128 -5.54 10.57 -4.43
C LEU A 128 -6.89 10.40 -5.11
N ALA A 129 -7.98 10.53 -4.35
CA ALA A 129 -9.35 10.48 -4.87
C ALA A 129 -10.19 11.64 -4.35
N TRP A 130 -11.05 12.21 -5.20
CA TRP A 130 -11.91 13.34 -4.83
C TRP A 130 -13.23 13.30 -5.60
N ASP A 131 -14.09 14.32 -5.39
CA ASP A 131 -15.49 14.30 -5.80
C ASP A 131 -16.19 13.07 -5.22
N LEU A 132 -16.24 13.06 -3.88
CA LEU A 132 -16.68 11.92 -3.08
C LEU A 132 -18.21 11.88 -2.94
N GLU A 133 -18.75 10.67 -3.06
CA GLU A 133 -20.14 10.34 -2.77
C GLU A 133 -20.19 9.28 -1.64
N GLN A 134 -21.03 9.51 -0.62
CA GLN A 134 -21.19 8.60 0.50
C GLN A 134 -22.19 7.50 0.15
N GLY A 135 -21.78 6.26 0.31
CA GLY A 135 -22.60 5.05 0.27
C GLY A 135 -22.52 4.26 1.58
N ALA A 136 -22.88 3.00 1.53
CA ALA A 136 -22.73 2.08 2.66
C ALA A 136 -21.38 1.36 2.58
N ALA A 137 -20.67 1.30 3.70
CA ALA A 137 -19.48 0.47 3.84
C ALA A 137 -19.87 -1.02 3.91
N ALA A 138 -19.00 -1.90 3.41
CA ALA A 138 -19.18 -3.34 3.46
C ALA A 138 -17.79 -4.01 3.64
N PRO A 139 -17.13 -3.81 4.79
CA PRO A 139 -15.82 -4.39 5.06
C PRO A 139 -15.87 -5.92 5.04
N GLU A 140 -14.73 -6.55 4.82
CA GLU A 140 -14.64 -8.01 4.90
C GLU A 140 -14.98 -8.49 6.33
N PRO A 141 -15.60 -9.68 6.49
CA PRO A 141 -15.98 -10.19 7.83
C PRO A 141 -14.81 -10.39 8.80
N SER A 142 -13.59 -10.44 8.29
CA SER A 142 -12.34 -10.56 9.07
C SER A 142 -11.80 -9.22 9.56
N GLU A 143 -12.41 -8.11 9.16
CA GLU A 143 -11.95 -6.76 9.44
C GLU A 143 -12.88 -6.06 10.44
N GLU A 144 -12.31 -5.67 11.58
CA GLU A 144 -12.95 -4.80 12.56
C GLU A 144 -12.35 -3.40 12.40
N LEU A 145 -13.02 -2.58 11.55
CA LEU A 145 -12.51 -1.29 11.13
C LEU A 145 -13.15 -0.14 11.89
N GLN A 146 -12.36 0.89 12.18
CA GLN A 146 -12.82 2.20 12.62
C GLN A 146 -12.50 3.23 11.54
N VAL A 147 -13.51 3.95 11.06
CA VAL A 147 -13.30 5.04 10.09
C VAL A 147 -13.27 6.37 10.82
N ARG A 148 -12.25 7.18 10.56
CA ARG A 148 -12.11 8.52 11.13
C ARG A 148 -11.99 9.54 10.00
N ARG A 149 -12.94 10.47 9.92
CA ARG A 149 -12.86 11.66 9.08
C ARG A 149 -12.15 12.77 9.85
N LEU A 150 -11.11 13.38 9.26
CA LEU A 150 -10.30 14.43 9.90
C LEU A 150 -9.75 15.40 8.85
N PRO A 151 -9.37 16.63 9.24
CA PRO A 151 -8.68 17.54 8.34
C PRO A 151 -7.44 16.89 7.71
N LEU A 152 -7.24 17.05 6.40
CA LEU A 152 -6.10 16.45 5.70
C LEU A 152 -4.75 16.84 6.33
N VAL A 153 -4.62 18.08 6.80
CA VAL A 153 -3.41 18.56 7.49
C VAL A 153 -3.16 17.85 8.83
N GLU A 154 -4.21 17.35 9.49
CA GLU A 154 -4.06 16.52 10.69
C GLU A 154 -3.48 15.15 10.35
N ALA A 155 -3.88 14.55 9.22
CA ALA A 155 -3.28 13.30 8.76
C ALA A 155 -1.78 13.46 8.44
N PHE A 156 -1.36 14.60 7.88
CA PHE A 156 0.07 14.90 7.70
C PHE A 156 0.79 15.01 9.05
N ALA A 157 0.21 15.71 10.02
CA ALA A 157 0.76 15.82 11.37
C ALA A 157 0.85 14.45 12.07
N MET A 158 -0.10 13.55 11.86
CA MET A 158 -0.04 12.18 12.39
C MET A 158 1.11 11.35 11.79
N VAL A 159 1.45 11.58 10.51
CA VAL A 159 2.66 10.98 9.90
C VAL A 159 3.92 11.54 10.56
N GLU A 160 4.02 12.86 10.72
CA GLU A 160 5.17 13.53 11.37
C GLU A 160 5.35 13.07 12.83
N ALA A 161 4.25 12.90 13.57
CA ALA A 161 4.25 12.42 14.95
C ALA A 161 4.53 10.91 15.09
N GLY A 162 4.55 10.14 13.99
CA GLY A 162 4.72 8.69 14.01
C GLY A 162 3.49 7.91 14.50
N GLU A 163 2.32 8.53 14.46
CA GLU A 163 1.03 7.88 14.75
C GLU A 163 0.57 7.02 13.56
N ILE A 164 0.84 7.47 12.33
CA ILE A 164 0.72 6.66 11.11
C ILE A 164 2.10 6.09 10.79
N ARG A 165 2.23 4.77 10.77
CA ARG A 165 3.50 4.07 10.58
C ARG A 165 3.50 3.12 9.39
N ASP A 166 2.36 2.88 8.78
CA ASP A 166 2.27 2.11 7.54
C ASP A 166 2.98 2.83 6.40
N ALA A 167 3.83 2.10 5.65
CA ALA A 167 4.68 2.70 4.61
C ALA A 167 3.87 3.23 3.42
N LEU A 168 2.84 2.52 2.99
CA LEU A 168 1.98 2.93 1.88
C LEU A 168 1.21 4.21 2.24
N SER A 169 0.66 4.27 3.46
CA SER A 169 -0.01 5.44 4.02
C SER A 169 0.93 6.65 4.10
N ILE A 170 2.12 6.46 4.69
CA ILE A 170 3.13 7.52 4.84
C ILE A 170 3.51 8.09 3.46
N LEU A 171 3.91 7.24 2.52
CA LEU A 171 4.41 7.70 1.21
C LEU A 171 3.31 8.38 0.38
N THR A 172 2.07 7.89 0.46
CA THR A 172 0.95 8.49 -0.25
C THR A 172 0.57 9.85 0.34
N LEU A 173 0.46 9.95 1.69
CA LEU A 173 0.18 11.20 2.38
C LEU A 173 1.28 12.23 2.14
N GLN A 174 2.56 11.86 2.23
CA GLN A 174 3.68 12.76 1.96
C GLN A 174 3.72 13.25 0.51
N ALA A 175 3.38 12.40 -0.47
CA ALA A 175 3.28 12.83 -1.87
C ALA A 175 2.19 13.90 -2.06
N ILE A 176 1.07 13.79 -1.34
CA ILE A 176 -0.03 14.76 -1.35
C ILE A 176 0.36 16.02 -0.57
N GLU A 177 1.03 15.89 0.57
CA GLU A 177 1.54 17.01 1.35
C GLU A 177 2.50 17.87 0.52
N LEU A 178 3.37 17.27 -0.28
CA LEU A 178 4.24 18.00 -1.22
C LEU A 178 3.46 18.83 -2.25
N LEU A 179 2.29 18.34 -2.70
CA LEU A 179 1.39 19.15 -3.56
C LEU A 179 0.74 20.29 -2.76
N HIS A 180 0.35 20.02 -1.52
CA HIS A 180 -0.24 21.01 -0.61
C HIS A 180 0.75 22.15 -0.34
N LEU A 181 1.97 21.84 0.06
CA LEU A 181 3.03 22.80 0.36
C LEU A 181 3.48 23.63 -0.86
N LYS A 182 3.25 23.12 -2.08
CA LYS A 182 3.52 23.80 -3.34
C LYS A 182 2.30 24.56 -3.91
N ASP A 183 1.22 24.69 -3.15
CA ASP A 183 -0.06 25.27 -3.57
C ASP A 183 -0.66 24.64 -4.84
N ARG A 184 -0.36 23.36 -5.09
CA ARG A 184 -0.82 22.61 -6.28
C ARG A 184 -1.99 21.68 -5.99
N LEU A 185 -2.25 21.35 -4.74
CA LEU A 185 -3.32 20.42 -4.37
C LEU A 185 -4.71 21.00 -4.64
N ARG A 186 -5.01 22.21 -4.14
CA ARG A 186 -6.31 22.85 -4.35
C ARG A 186 -6.65 23.07 -5.84
N PRO A 187 -5.73 23.55 -6.69
CA PRO A 187 -5.98 23.62 -8.13
C PRO A 187 -6.27 22.26 -8.77
N LEU A 188 -5.59 21.19 -8.34
CA LEU A 188 -5.84 19.84 -8.82
C LEU A 188 -7.26 19.36 -8.46
N LEU A 189 -7.67 19.55 -7.21
CA LEU A 189 -9.00 19.13 -6.73
C LEU A 189 -10.15 19.94 -7.36
N ALA A 190 -9.87 21.08 -7.97
CA ALA A 190 -10.86 21.93 -8.65
C ALA A 190 -11.07 21.56 -10.12
N THR A 191 -10.28 20.64 -10.69
CA THR A 191 -10.40 20.19 -12.10
C THR A 191 -11.36 19.06 -12.27
#